data_3cd842fc52549d6d5d038ceff5a75882
#
_entry.id   3cd842fc52549d6d5d038ceff5a75882
#
_cell.length_a   1.000
_cell.length_b   1.000
_cell.length_c   1.000
_cell.angle_alpha   90.00
_cell.angle_beta   90.00
_cell.angle_gamma   90.00
#
_symmetry.space_group_name_H-M   'P 1'
#
loop_
_entity.id
_entity.type
_entity.pdbx_description
1 polymer ?
#
loop_
_entity_poly.entity_id
_entity_poly.type
_entity_poly.pdbx_seq_one_letter_code
_entity_poly.pdbx_strand_id
1 'polypeptide(L)'
;LLLHYEVSNALRTTLELEQILYIILTAVTSHEGLGFNRAMLFLVNDKDKMLEGKMGIGPHNIEEATHIWKGIEENKMALEDLINAYDNFKRDPNSRLHNLVKSIRIHLNESQGVIALTALEGMPFEVITEEARLSSEDKYLQMMGTKYFVTAPLKAKDKVVGVVLADNIFTQKPITKADVGM
;
A
#
# COMPACT_ATOMS: atom_id res chain seq x y z
N LEU A 1 7.77 -5.24 17.07
CA LEU A 1 9.22 -5.46 17.27
C LEU A 1 9.74 -6.66 16.50
N LEU A 2 9.06 -7.80 16.59
CA LEU A 2 9.41 -9.01 15.85
C LEU A 2 9.23 -8.81 14.34
N LEU A 3 8.11 -8.25 13.92
CA LEU A 3 7.84 -7.97 12.53
C LEU A 3 8.89 -7.04 11.91
N HIS A 4 9.29 -5.99 12.62
CA HIS A 4 10.32 -5.07 12.16
C HIS A 4 11.68 -5.76 11.96
N TYR A 5 12.04 -6.66 12.86
CA TYR A 5 13.26 -7.46 12.75
C TYR A 5 13.20 -8.42 11.55
N GLU A 6 12.10 -9.14 11.37
CA GLU A 6 11.90 -10.07 10.25
C GLU A 6 11.96 -9.37 8.90
N VAL A 7 11.29 -8.22 8.77
CA VAL A 7 11.33 -7.40 7.56
C VAL A 7 12.75 -6.90 7.29
N SER A 8 13.44 -6.39 8.30
CA SER A 8 14.83 -5.91 8.15
C SER A 8 15.78 -7.03 7.73
N ASN A 9 15.62 -8.23 8.27
CA ASN A 9 16.44 -9.39 7.92
C ASN A 9 16.18 -9.86 6.48
N ALA A 10 14.91 -9.89 6.06
CA ALA A 10 14.52 -10.21 4.69
C ALA A 10 15.12 -9.21 3.68
N LEU A 11 15.09 -7.91 4.00
CA LEU A 11 15.68 -6.86 3.17
C LEU A 11 17.20 -7.00 2.97
N ARG A 12 17.89 -7.54 3.96
CA ARG A 12 19.36 -7.79 3.85
C ARG A 12 19.70 -8.92 2.89
N THR A 13 18.83 -9.91 2.76
CA THR A 13 19.07 -11.12 1.95
C THR A 13 18.50 -11.03 0.55
N THR A 14 17.62 -10.05 0.27
CA THR A 14 16.90 -9.90 -0.99
C THR A 14 17.54 -8.78 -1.82
N LEU A 15 17.93 -9.10 -3.06
CA LEU A 15 18.54 -8.14 -4.00
C LEU A 15 17.54 -7.58 -5.01
N GLU A 16 16.36 -8.19 -5.17
CA GLU A 16 15.34 -7.74 -6.10
C GLU A 16 14.44 -6.66 -5.48
N LEU A 17 14.41 -5.49 -6.10
CA LEU A 17 13.61 -4.37 -5.65
C LEU A 17 12.12 -4.72 -5.54
N GLU A 18 11.55 -5.38 -6.54
CA GLU A 18 10.13 -5.75 -6.53
C GLU A 18 9.78 -6.69 -5.37
N GLN A 19 10.68 -7.59 -5.00
CA GLN A 19 10.49 -8.48 -3.87
C GLN A 19 10.53 -7.72 -2.55
N ILE A 20 11.42 -6.75 -2.40
CA ILE A 20 11.47 -5.85 -1.24
C ILE A 20 10.16 -5.08 -1.11
N LEU A 21 9.66 -4.53 -2.21
CA LEU A 21 8.40 -3.80 -2.23
C LEU A 21 7.21 -4.68 -1.86
N TYR A 22 7.19 -5.91 -2.34
CA TYR A 22 6.20 -6.91 -1.96
C TYR A 22 6.22 -7.21 -0.46
N ILE A 23 7.39 -7.37 0.14
CA ILE A 23 7.56 -7.57 1.59
C ILE A 23 6.97 -6.40 2.38
N ILE A 24 7.26 -5.17 1.96
CA ILE A 24 6.74 -3.96 2.61
C ILE A 24 5.21 -3.95 2.58
N LEU A 25 4.60 -4.14 1.41
CA LEU A 25 3.14 -4.12 1.28
C LEU A 25 2.48 -5.30 2.00
N THR A 26 3.10 -6.46 2.00
CA THR A 26 2.62 -7.62 2.75
C THR A 26 2.62 -7.34 4.26
N ALA A 27 3.67 -6.71 4.77
CA ALA A 27 3.73 -6.30 6.17
C ALA A 27 2.62 -5.30 6.54
N VAL A 28 2.30 -4.36 5.64
CA VAL A 28 1.22 -3.39 5.85
C VAL A 28 -0.15 -4.07 5.91
N THR A 29 -0.39 -5.09 5.10
CA THR A 29 -1.69 -5.77 5.00
C THR A 29 -1.82 -7.00 5.87
N SER A 30 -0.72 -7.54 6.41
CA SER A 30 -0.77 -8.74 7.24
C SER A 30 -1.44 -8.48 8.59
N HIS A 31 -2.11 -9.50 9.11
CA HIS A 31 -2.75 -9.43 10.43
C HIS A 31 -1.72 -9.23 11.57
N GLU A 32 -0.54 -9.79 11.43
CA GLU A 32 0.58 -9.60 12.35
C GLU A 32 1.28 -8.25 12.20
N GLY A 33 1.04 -7.56 11.07
CA GLY A 33 1.53 -6.22 10.81
C GLY A 33 0.49 -5.15 11.16
N LEU A 34 0.18 -4.29 10.19
CA LEU A 34 -0.76 -3.18 10.38
C LEU A 34 -2.22 -3.55 10.15
N GLY A 35 -2.48 -4.67 9.51
CA GLY A 35 -3.82 -5.21 9.31
C GLY A 35 -4.72 -4.39 8.38
N PHE A 36 -4.16 -3.57 7.48
CA PHE A 36 -4.94 -2.87 6.47
C PHE A 36 -5.54 -3.84 5.44
N ASN A 37 -6.68 -3.49 4.88
CA ASN A 37 -7.32 -4.32 3.86
C ASN A 37 -6.54 -4.34 2.55
N ARG A 38 -6.07 -3.19 2.11
CA ARG A 38 -5.32 -3.02 0.86
C ARG A 38 -4.12 -2.12 1.07
N ALA A 39 -3.09 -2.33 0.28
CA ALA A 39 -1.94 -1.44 0.19
C ALA A 39 -1.51 -1.25 -1.27
N MET A 40 -1.21 -0.02 -1.64
CA MET A 40 -0.77 0.39 -2.96
C MET A 40 0.53 1.15 -2.86
N LEU A 41 1.43 0.87 -3.77
CA LEU A 41 2.76 1.48 -3.82
C LEU A 41 2.95 2.28 -5.09
N PHE A 42 3.44 3.49 -4.92
CA PHE A 42 3.83 4.39 -5.99
C PHE A 42 5.29 4.80 -5.80
N LEU A 43 6.09 4.75 -6.86
CA LEU A 43 7.48 5.18 -6.82
C LEU A 43 7.68 6.48 -7.59
N VAL A 44 8.56 7.33 -7.07
CA VAL A 44 8.94 8.59 -7.71
C VAL A 44 9.86 8.30 -8.88
N ASN A 45 9.48 8.80 -10.05
CA ASN A 45 10.35 8.93 -11.21
C ASN A 45 10.82 10.40 -11.28
N ASP A 46 12.03 10.67 -10.81
CA ASP A 46 12.59 12.02 -10.76
C ASP A 46 12.80 12.64 -12.15
N LYS A 47 13.10 11.81 -13.13
CA LYS A 47 13.35 12.26 -14.50
C LYS A 47 12.10 12.84 -15.13
N ASP A 48 10.97 12.18 -14.97
CA ASP A 48 9.70 12.58 -15.57
C ASP A 48 8.82 13.39 -14.60
N LYS A 49 9.27 13.58 -13.36
CA LYS A 49 8.50 14.27 -12.30
C LYS A 49 7.12 13.65 -12.10
N MET A 50 7.10 12.34 -12.00
CA MET A 50 5.89 11.56 -11.83
C MET A 50 6.01 10.55 -10.70
N LEU A 51 4.85 10.19 -10.13
CA LEU A 51 4.67 8.98 -9.36
C LEU A 51 4.12 7.89 -10.25
N GLU A 52 4.75 6.74 -10.25
CA GLU A 52 4.33 5.57 -11.02
C GLU A 52 3.80 4.49 -10.09
N GLY A 53 2.59 4.01 -10.34
CA GLY A 53 2.04 2.86 -9.64
C GLY A 53 2.88 1.61 -9.93
N LYS A 54 3.29 0.91 -8.88
CA LYS A 54 4.18 -0.25 -8.99
C LYS A 54 3.54 -1.54 -8.53
N MET A 55 2.74 -1.48 -7.47
CA MET A 55 2.20 -2.69 -6.85
C MET A 55 0.94 -2.37 -6.06
N GLY A 56 -0.02 -3.29 -6.11
CA GLY A 56 -1.20 -3.29 -5.24
C GLY A 56 -1.39 -4.66 -4.65
N ILE A 57 -1.61 -4.73 -3.34
CA ILE A 57 -1.88 -5.96 -2.61
C ILE A 57 -3.20 -5.82 -1.86
N GLY A 58 -4.00 -6.86 -1.92
CA GLY A 58 -5.29 -6.95 -1.27
C GLY A 58 -6.43 -7.20 -2.24
N PRO A 59 -7.64 -7.43 -1.71
CA PRO A 59 -8.80 -7.72 -2.53
C PRO A 59 -9.29 -6.50 -3.31
N HIS A 60 -9.82 -6.73 -4.49
CA HIS A 60 -10.42 -5.68 -5.32
C HIS A 60 -11.84 -5.34 -4.87
N ASN A 61 -12.60 -6.33 -4.39
CA ASN A 61 -13.98 -6.19 -3.93
C ASN A 61 -14.23 -7.02 -2.67
N ILE A 62 -15.43 -6.89 -2.10
CA ILE A 62 -15.81 -7.57 -0.85
C ILE A 62 -15.87 -9.09 -1.00
N GLU A 63 -16.21 -9.60 -2.15
CA GLU A 63 -16.27 -11.04 -2.42
C GLU A 63 -14.88 -11.66 -2.38
N GLU A 64 -13.93 -11.01 -3.03
CA GLU A 64 -12.53 -11.39 -3.01
C GLU A 64 -11.94 -11.27 -1.60
N ALA A 65 -12.27 -10.20 -0.86
CA ALA A 65 -11.88 -10.01 0.52
C ALA A 65 -12.32 -11.17 1.41
N THR A 66 -13.59 -11.55 1.31
CA THR A 66 -14.17 -12.64 2.11
C THR A 66 -13.47 -13.95 1.82
N HIS A 67 -13.16 -14.23 0.57
CA HIS A 67 -12.46 -15.44 0.16
C HIS A 67 -11.02 -15.49 0.72
N ILE A 68 -10.28 -14.39 0.64
CA ILE A 68 -8.92 -14.30 1.16
C ILE A 68 -8.90 -14.46 2.68
N TRP A 69 -9.77 -13.75 3.41
CA TRP A 69 -9.82 -13.81 4.87
C TRP A 69 -10.13 -15.21 5.38
N LYS A 70 -11.07 -15.90 4.76
CA LYS A 70 -11.37 -17.29 5.10
C LYS A 70 -10.16 -18.20 4.93
N GLY A 71 -9.39 -18.02 3.85
CA GLY A 71 -8.15 -18.77 3.62
C GLY A 71 -7.06 -18.48 4.65
N ILE A 72 -6.92 -17.22 5.10
CA ILE A 72 -5.96 -16.82 6.14
C ILE A 72 -6.30 -17.44 7.49
N GLU A 73 -7.57 -17.39 7.89
CA GLU A 73 -8.02 -18.01 9.16
C GLU A 73 -7.76 -19.51 9.20
N GLU A 74 -7.92 -20.18 8.06
CA GLU A 74 -7.70 -21.62 7.94
C GLU A 74 -6.22 -22.03 7.96
N ASN A 75 -5.31 -21.21 7.46
CA ASN A 75 -3.91 -21.59 7.19
C ASN A 75 -2.85 -20.91 8.07
N LYS A 76 -3.17 -19.92 8.89
CA LYS A 76 -2.22 -19.22 9.80
C LYS A 76 -0.84 -18.95 9.15
N MET A 77 -0.82 -18.23 8.03
CA MET A 77 0.41 -17.98 7.28
C MET A 77 1.35 -17.04 8.06
N ALA A 78 2.60 -17.47 8.24
CA ALA A 78 3.67 -16.63 8.75
C ALA A 78 4.18 -15.66 7.68
N LEU A 79 4.88 -14.58 8.09
CA LEU A 79 5.47 -13.62 7.16
C LEU A 79 6.41 -14.30 6.14
N GLU A 80 7.16 -15.31 6.58
CA GLU A 80 8.05 -16.09 5.73
C GLU A 80 7.30 -16.81 4.60
N ASP A 81 6.13 -17.38 4.90
CA ASP A 81 5.27 -18.01 3.90
C ASP A 81 4.75 -17.00 2.88
N LEU A 82 4.44 -15.78 3.34
CA LEU A 82 4.01 -14.68 2.47
C LEU A 82 5.14 -14.19 1.56
N ILE A 83 6.37 -14.14 2.06
CA ILE A 83 7.55 -13.83 1.26
C ILE A 83 7.75 -14.89 0.18
N ASN A 84 7.61 -16.15 0.53
CA ASN A 84 7.72 -17.27 -0.40
C ASN A 84 6.56 -17.30 -1.43
N ALA A 85 5.43 -16.68 -1.10
CA ALA A 85 4.31 -16.51 -2.01
C ALA A 85 4.56 -15.45 -3.11
N TYR A 86 5.64 -14.68 -3.03
CA TYR A 86 5.99 -13.65 -4.02
C TYR A 86 6.03 -14.19 -5.45
N ASP A 87 6.58 -15.36 -5.65
CA ASP A 87 6.65 -15.97 -6.98
C ASP A 87 5.27 -16.28 -7.55
N ASN A 88 4.32 -16.67 -6.71
CA ASN A 88 2.93 -16.87 -7.08
C ASN A 88 2.24 -15.55 -7.40
N PHE A 89 2.48 -14.52 -6.60
CA PHE A 89 1.99 -13.17 -6.83
C PHE A 89 2.48 -12.59 -8.16
N LYS A 90 3.77 -12.73 -8.45
CA LYS A 90 4.39 -12.26 -9.69
C LYS A 90 3.79 -12.92 -10.94
N ARG A 91 3.30 -14.14 -10.80
CA ARG A 91 2.70 -14.93 -11.89
C ARG A 91 1.18 -14.81 -11.98
N ASP A 92 0.55 -14.14 -11.02
CA ASP A 92 -0.91 -13.96 -11.03
C ASP A 92 -1.32 -12.79 -11.93
N PRO A 93 -1.80 -13.06 -13.16
CA PRO A 93 -2.27 -12.00 -14.05
C PRO A 93 -3.65 -11.48 -13.65
N ASN A 94 -4.29 -12.07 -12.65
CA ASN A 94 -5.68 -11.80 -12.28
C ASN A 94 -5.83 -10.82 -11.11
N SER A 95 -4.73 -10.35 -10.51
CA SER A 95 -4.82 -9.33 -9.47
C SER A 95 -5.30 -8.00 -10.04
N ARG A 96 -6.60 -7.75 -9.91
CA ARG A 96 -7.25 -6.54 -10.43
C ARG A 96 -6.68 -5.27 -9.80
N LEU A 97 -6.47 -5.28 -8.49
CA LEU A 97 -5.90 -4.13 -7.79
C LEU A 97 -4.47 -3.85 -8.27
N HIS A 98 -3.64 -4.87 -8.38
CA HIS A 98 -2.26 -4.72 -8.86
C HIS A 98 -2.21 -4.13 -10.28
N ASN A 99 -3.02 -4.67 -11.18
CA ASN A 99 -3.10 -4.18 -12.56
C ASN A 99 -3.61 -2.75 -12.65
N LEU A 100 -4.61 -2.39 -11.84
CA LEU A 100 -5.12 -1.04 -11.74
C LEU A 100 -4.03 -0.06 -11.26
N VAL A 101 -3.34 -0.39 -10.18
CA VAL A 101 -2.26 0.44 -9.63
C VAL A 101 -1.15 0.64 -10.66
N LYS A 102 -0.74 -0.41 -11.35
CA LYS A 102 0.29 -0.31 -12.40
C LYS A 102 -0.09 0.59 -13.58
N SER A 103 -1.37 0.82 -13.80
CA SER A 103 -1.84 1.74 -14.83
C SER A 103 -1.81 3.21 -14.42
N ILE A 104 -1.61 3.50 -13.13
CA ILE A 104 -1.69 4.85 -12.58
C ILE A 104 -0.35 5.58 -12.71
N ARG A 105 -0.40 6.80 -13.24
CA ARG A 105 0.70 7.75 -13.28
C ARG A 105 0.21 9.10 -12.81
N ILE A 106 0.93 9.72 -11.87
CA ILE A 106 0.51 10.95 -11.21
C ILE A 106 1.63 11.97 -11.35
N HIS A 107 1.35 13.13 -11.94
CA HIS A 107 2.30 14.23 -11.98
C HIS A 107 2.60 14.73 -10.55
N LEU A 108 3.87 15.02 -10.27
CA LEU A 108 4.30 15.56 -8.99
C LEU A 108 4.02 17.07 -8.93
N ASN A 109 2.76 17.42 -8.72
CA ASN A 109 2.35 18.79 -8.41
C ASN A 109 1.16 18.78 -7.43
N GLU A 110 0.95 19.90 -6.75
CA GLU A 110 -0.03 20.02 -5.66
C GLU A 110 -1.49 19.81 -6.10
N SER A 111 -1.78 20.01 -7.38
CA SER A 111 -3.14 19.87 -7.92
C SER A 111 -3.57 18.44 -8.21
N GLN A 112 -2.67 17.47 -8.07
CA GLN A 112 -2.89 16.09 -8.50
C GLN A 112 -3.45 15.16 -7.41
N GLY A 113 -3.75 15.69 -6.24
CA GLY A 113 -4.38 14.93 -5.17
C GLY A 113 -3.43 14.53 -4.03
N VAL A 114 -3.95 13.70 -3.13
CA VAL A 114 -3.30 13.42 -1.85
C VAL A 114 -2.02 12.60 -1.97
N ILE A 115 -1.93 11.71 -2.96
CA ILE A 115 -0.74 10.88 -3.14
C ILE A 115 0.45 11.75 -3.57
N ALA A 116 0.23 12.64 -4.55
CA ALA A 116 1.24 13.61 -4.97
C ALA A 116 1.63 14.57 -3.83
N LEU A 117 0.64 15.05 -3.08
CA LEU A 117 0.86 15.93 -1.94
C LEU A 117 1.72 15.26 -0.85
N THR A 118 1.46 14.00 -0.55
CA THR A 118 2.27 13.21 0.39
C THR A 118 3.74 13.12 -0.05
N ALA A 119 3.97 12.91 -1.35
CA ALA A 119 5.32 12.86 -1.90
C ALA A 119 6.03 14.23 -1.81
N LEU A 120 5.31 15.30 -2.10
CA LEU A 120 5.86 16.67 -2.10
C LEU A 120 6.16 17.18 -0.69
N GLU A 121 5.25 16.94 0.26
CA GLU A 121 5.41 17.38 1.64
C GLU A 121 6.32 16.44 2.46
N GLY A 122 6.45 15.19 2.07
CA GLY A 122 7.21 14.18 2.79
C GLY A 122 6.63 13.87 4.18
N MET A 123 5.33 14.01 4.34
CA MET A 123 4.61 13.77 5.60
C MET A 123 3.42 12.83 5.35
N PRO A 124 3.06 11.96 6.34
CA PRO A 124 1.87 11.15 6.26
C PRO A 124 0.59 12.00 6.15
N PHE A 125 -0.35 11.52 5.36
CA PHE A 125 -1.70 12.10 5.28
C PHE A 125 -2.72 11.02 5.64
N GLU A 126 -3.63 11.36 6.56
CA GLU A 126 -4.71 10.46 6.98
C GLU A 126 -6.07 11.11 6.77
N VAL A 127 -6.99 10.34 6.20
CA VAL A 127 -8.40 10.74 6.11
C VAL A 127 -9.21 9.87 7.05
N ILE A 128 -9.63 10.48 8.15
CA ILE A 128 -10.38 9.79 9.21
C ILE A 128 -11.88 9.96 9.00
N THR A 129 -12.31 10.99 8.27
CA THR A 129 -13.72 11.31 8.06
C THR A 129 -14.12 11.28 6.60
N GLU A 130 -15.36 10.89 6.35
CA GLU A 130 -15.94 10.87 5.01
C GLU A 130 -16.01 12.28 4.38
N GLU A 131 -16.20 13.31 5.19
CA GLU A 131 -16.27 14.70 4.76
C GLU A 131 -14.97 15.22 4.15
N ALA A 132 -13.84 14.89 4.76
CA ALA A 132 -12.52 15.25 4.22
C ALA A 132 -12.23 14.58 2.87
N ARG A 133 -12.79 13.39 2.66
CA ARG A 133 -12.67 12.67 1.39
C ARG A 133 -13.51 13.28 0.29
N LEU A 134 -14.73 13.69 0.58
CA LEU A 134 -15.67 14.29 -0.38
C LEU A 134 -15.21 15.66 -0.86
N SER A 135 -14.40 16.34 -0.07
CA SER A 135 -13.82 17.65 -0.44
C SER A 135 -12.67 17.55 -1.45
N SER A 136 -12.12 16.37 -1.65
CA SER A 136 -11.06 16.14 -2.64
C SER A 136 -11.66 15.49 -3.89
N GLU A 137 -11.70 16.20 -4.99
CA GLU A 137 -11.99 15.64 -6.32
C GLU A 137 -10.82 14.79 -6.82
N ASP A 138 -10.31 13.91 -5.93
CA ASP A 138 -9.13 13.09 -6.20
C ASP A 138 -9.50 11.92 -7.10
N LYS A 139 -9.23 12.07 -8.38
CA LYS A 139 -9.56 11.05 -9.37
C LYS A 139 -8.84 9.72 -9.13
N TYR A 140 -7.65 9.75 -8.54
CA TYR A 140 -6.88 8.53 -8.29
C TYR A 140 -7.48 7.73 -7.14
N LEU A 141 -7.92 8.40 -6.09
CA LEU A 141 -8.69 7.77 -5.03
C LEU A 141 -10.00 7.19 -5.55
N GLN A 142 -10.68 7.92 -6.43
CA GLN A 142 -11.90 7.43 -7.06
C GLN A 142 -11.67 6.20 -7.95
N MET A 143 -10.61 6.19 -8.74
CA MET A 143 -10.23 5.04 -9.57
C MET A 143 -10.01 3.77 -8.74
N MET A 144 -9.40 3.90 -7.57
CA MET A 144 -9.13 2.77 -6.65
C MET A 144 -10.31 2.47 -5.72
N GLY A 145 -11.35 3.30 -5.73
CA GLY A 145 -12.47 3.20 -4.80
C GLY A 145 -12.05 3.38 -3.33
N THR A 146 -10.99 4.15 -3.11
CA THR A 146 -10.35 4.27 -1.79
C THR A 146 -11.17 5.12 -0.83
N LYS A 147 -11.38 4.57 0.36
CA LYS A 147 -12.03 5.21 1.52
C LYS A 147 -11.29 4.75 2.78
N TYR A 148 -11.37 5.54 3.87
CA TYR A 148 -10.73 5.19 5.14
C TYR A 148 -9.27 4.80 4.92
N PHE A 149 -8.47 5.75 4.47
CA PHE A 149 -7.10 5.51 4.04
C PHE A 149 -6.08 6.35 4.81
N VAL A 150 -4.85 5.94 4.69
CA VAL A 150 -3.66 6.68 5.09
C VAL A 150 -2.66 6.62 3.94
N THR A 151 -1.90 7.71 3.75
CA THR A 151 -0.72 7.70 2.90
C THR A 151 0.52 7.99 3.73
N ALA A 152 1.62 7.36 3.38
CA ALA A 152 2.90 7.58 4.03
C ALA A 152 4.01 7.67 2.98
N PRO A 153 4.93 8.64 3.12
CA PRO A 153 6.08 8.72 2.23
C PRO A 153 7.09 7.63 2.55
N LEU A 154 7.66 7.03 1.52
CA LEU A 154 8.85 6.19 1.64
C LEU A 154 10.07 7.08 1.41
N LYS A 155 11.00 7.08 2.37
CA LYS A 155 12.20 7.90 2.30
C LYS A 155 13.45 7.05 2.25
N ALA A 156 14.35 7.41 1.36
CA ALA A 156 15.73 6.97 1.36
C ALA A 156 16.59 8.15 1.85
N LYS A 157 17.09 8.06 3.08
CA LYS A 157 17.66 9.20 3.81
C LYS A 157 16.60 10.30 3.96
N ASP A 158 16.84 11.50 3.44
CA ASP A 158 15.90 12.62 3.51
C ASP A 158 15.06 12.81 2.24
N LYS A 159 15.27 11.94 1.24
CA LYS A 159 14.59 12.04 -0.04
C LYS A 159 13.39 11.09 -0.09
N VAL A 160 12.23 11.61 -0.52
CA VAL A 160 11.05 10.79 -0.80
C VAL A 160 11.28 10.02 -2.10
N VAL A 161 11.23 8.69 -2.02
CA VAL A 161 11.39 7.78 -3.16
C VAL A 161 10.07 7.13 -3.58
N GLY A 162 9.05 7.24 -2.75
CA GLY A 162 7.74 6.67 -3.05
C GLY A 162 6.69 7.05 -2.03
N VAL A 163 5.49 6.55 -2.25
CA VAL A 163 4.33 6.70 -1.36
C VAL A 163 3.63 5.36 -1.24
N VAL A 164 3.32 4.97 -0.03
CA VAL A 164 2.40 3.86 0.25
C VAL A 164 1.04 4.44 0.63
N LEU A 165 -0.02 3.94 0.01
CA LEU A 165 -1.39 4.16 0.40
C LEU A 165 -1.94 2.86 0.96
N ALA A 166 -2.53 2.91 2.15
CA ALA A 166 -3.22 1.76 2.75
C ALA A 166 -4.65 2.15 3.12
N ASP A 167 -5.58 1.26 2.94
CA ASP A 167 -6.98 1.52 3.25
C ASP A 167 -7.69 0.34 3.93
N ASN A 168 -8.85 0.67 4.52
CA ASN A 168 -9.73 -0.25 5.20
C ASN A 168 -11.14 -0.22 4.61
N ILE A 169 -11.26 -0.19 3.28
CA ILE A 169 -12.56 0.02 2.61
C ILE A 169 -13.58 -1.08 2.89
N PHE A 170 -13.13 -2.30 3.20
CA PHE A 170 -14.02 -3.44 3.42
C PHE A 170 -14.44 -3.56 4.89
N THR A 171 -13.49 -3.47 5.82
CA THR A 171 -13.79 -3.53 7.25
C THR A 171 -14.30 -2.21 7.81
N GLN A 172 -14.02 -1.09 7.13
CA GLN A 172 -14.29 0.27 7.59
C GLN A 172 -13.74 0.52 9.00
N LYS A 173 -12.69 -0.22 9.39
CA LYS A 173 -12.04 -0.08 10.67
C LYS A 173 -11.39 1.29 10.77
N PRO A 174 -11.64 2.06 11.84
CA PRO A 174 -11.02 3.36 12.03
C PRO A 174 -9.49 3.25 12.04
N ILE A 175 -8.84 4.20 11.37
CA ILE A 175 -7.39 4.33 11.40
C ILE A 175 -7.05 5.17 12.62
N THR A 176 -6.24 4.64 13.52
CA THR A 176 -5.83 5.31 14.74
C THR A 176 -4.48 6.02 14.55
N LYS A 177 -4.18 6.96 15.45
CA LYS A 177 -2.86 7.61 15.45
C LYS A 177 -1.70 6.62 15.64
N ALA A 178 -1.96 5.49 16.32
CA ALA A 178 -0.97 4.43 16.49
C ALA A 178 -0.66 3.72 15.16
N ASP A 179 -1.63 3.60 14.26
CA ASP A 179 -1.45 3.00 12.94
C ASP A 179 -0.58 3.89 12.02
N VAL A 180 -0.59 5.19 12.23
CA VAL A 180 0.12 6.19 11.42
C VAL A 180 1.49 6.55 12.02
N GLY A 181 1.64 6.44 13.33
CA GLY A 181 2.83 6.88 14.08
C GLY A 181 4.04 5.93 14.01
N MET A 182 4.10 5.12 13.00
CA MET A 182 5.18 4.16 12.82
C MET A 182 6.24 4.61 11.84
#